data_9c5c492b9ad0b4f1f02cd3afce8be76b
#
_entry.id   9c5c492b9ad0b4f1f02cd3afce8be76b
#
_cell.length_a   1.000
_cell.length_b   1.000
_cell.length_c   1.000
_cell.angle_alpha   90.00
_cell.angle_beta   90.00
_cell.angle_gamma   90.00
#
_symmetry.space_group_name_H-M   'P 1'
#
loop_
_entity.id
_entity.type
_entity.pdbx_description
1 polymer ?
#
loop_
_entity_poly.entity_id
_entity_poly.type
_entity_poly.pdbx_seq_one_letter_code
_entity_poly.pdbx_strand_id
1 'polypeptide(L)'
;MGKGLLVRMNRSTLQGLLGGLMGIVIVAQPALAQPPAPDTLRLSLRQCLERAMSGNLDLQESQLERERAFVDQFEADMSRWLPVFEVRSYGSMVKNARGYVTDDPLTTSWDHFGPYFEIKVQAAQPITSFGRVSALRRAARFGVLAREAGVDVRRAQVAGEVYRLYYGILLARELLDILRDASDKIDVARERVQTMLKQESDKVTTVDLAKIDVYRFELERKRIEAEKNITLALGAMRRALGIAYDAPFDIQSSRLRPIPERLPTLDSLRTFAFLNRPEIAQVSAAVEARRLQVIAAEAERWPTPFIGAEFNYRVAPGRELLTKNPFVSDAYNGLGLKAAFGLQYSLDLSGREARIRRARIEYREMLRKREWARASIALEVEKAYLEADEAERNSALGRRSRSAGSAWLVQTKDRYDLGVASTRDLLEAYAAYSKSQSDYYQTLYDHYLAVAELYRTIGRPIWEIGQSNTSN
;
A
#
# COMPACT_ATOMS: atom_id res chain seq x y z
N MET A 1 -49.96 -23.39 -23.85
CA MET A 1 -50.91 -22.73 -22.91
C MET A 1 -50.03 -21.94 -21.96
N GLY A 2 -50.08 -20.67 -21.77
CA GLY A 2 -50.83 -19.55 -22.27
C GLY A 2 -50.15 -18.28 -21.76
N LYS A 3 -50.02 -17.30 -22.61
CA LYS A 3 -50.40 -15.89 -22.52
C LYS A 3 -49.93 -15.18 -21.24
N GLY A 4 -49.09 -14.15 -21.20
CA GLY A 4 -49.21 -12.91 -21.98
C GLY A 4 -50.00 -11.87 -21.19
N LEU A 5 -49.39 -10.76 -20.72
CA LEU A 5 -50.05 -9.45 -20.76
C LEU A 5 -49.08 -8.30 -20.46
N LEU A 6 -48.85 -7.56 -21.52
CA LEU A 6 -48.44 -6.14 -21.47
C LEU A 6 -49.67 -5.32 -21.10
N VAL A 7 -49.53 -4.36 -20.17
CA VAL A 7 -50.49 -3.25 -20.03
C VAL A 7 -49.76 -1.93 -20.09
N ARG A 8 -49.94 -1.25 -21.21
CA ARG A 8 -49.86 0.20 -21.41
C ARG A 8 -51.21 0.79 -21.01
N MET A 9 -51.23 1.94 -20.33
CA MET A 9 -52.27 2.98 -20.39
C MET A 9 -51.73 4.21 -19.70
N ASN A 10 -51.64 5.26 -20.27
CA ASN A 10 -52.30 6.31 -21.07
C ASN A 10 -52.76 7.46 -20.17
N ARG A 11 -52.37 8.66 -20.61
CA ARG A 11 -52.69 10.00 -20.08
C ARG A 11 -54.17 10.32 -20.41
N SER A 12 -54.68 11.14 -19.56
CA SER A 12 -55.54 12.31 -19.80
C SER A 12 -56.87 12.34 -19.07
N THR A 13 -57.11 13.55 -18.58
CA THR A 13 -58.38 14.27 -18.32
C THR A 13 -59.20 13.93 -17.08
N LEU A 14 -59.23 14.94 -16.17
CA LEU A 14 -60.44 15.71 -15.97
C LEU A 14 -60.16 16.96 -15.09
N GLN A 15 -60.42 18.12 -15.68
CA GLN A 15 -60.61 19.42 -14.99
C GLN A 15 -62.01 19.45 -14.42
N GLY A 16 -62.17 20.13 -13.27
CA GLY A 16 -63.49 20.61 -12.88
C GLY A 16 -63.67 21.02 -11.43
N LEU A 17 -63.49 22.29 -11.15
CA LEU A 17 -64.32 23.21 -10.38
C LEU A 17 -64.61 23.02 -8.88
N LEU A 18 -64.34 24.07 -8.17
CA LEU A 18 -64.99 24.79 -7.04
C LEU A 18 -64.10 24.80 -5.80
N GLY A 19 -63.48 25.92 -5.39
CA GLY A 19 -64.15 27.10 -4.89
C GLY A 19 -63.96 27.21 -3.37
N GLY A 20 -63.01 28.06 -2.92
CA GLY A 20 -63.14 28.79 -1.66
C GLY A 20 -62.82 28.09 -0.36
N LEU A 21 -61.65 28.38 0.16
CA LEU A 21 -61.44 28.90 1.53
C LEU A 21 -59.91 29.01 1.77
N MET A 22 -59.50 30.26 1.85
CA MET A 22 -58.10 30.62 2.12
C MET A 22 -57.84 30.46 3.64
N GLY A 23 -57.44 29.26 4.04
CA GLY A 23 -56.91 28.99 5.37
C GLY A 23 -55.39 29.05 5.32
N ILE A 24 -54.80 30.12 5.85
CA ILE A 24 -53.36 30.22 6.06
C ILE A 24 -52.98 29.17 7.12
N VAL A 25 -52.56 27.99 6.69
CA VAL A 25 -51.85 27.03 7.53
C VAL A 25 -50.38 27.46 7.57
N ILE A 26 -50.01 28.14 8.65
CA ILE A 26 -48.59 28.33 9.00
C ILE A 26 -48.07 26.94 9.34
N VAL A 27 -47.47 26.25 8.34
CA VAL A 27 -46.65 25.05 8.58
C VAL A 27 -45.38 25.55 9.24
N ALA A 28 -45.33 25.46 10.59
CA ALA A 28 -44.07 25.57 11.31
C ALA A 28 -43.15 24.47 10.77
N GLN A 29 -42.20 24.84 9.91
CA GLN A 29 -41.09 23.95 9.54
C GLN A 29 -40.36 23.59 10.84
N PRO A 30 -40.23 22.29 11.19
CA PRO A 30 -39.31 21.92 12.25
C PRO A 30 -37.93 22.45 11.83
N ALA A 31 -37.37 23.30 12.67
CA ALA A 31 -35.97 23.68 12.54
C ALA A 31 -35.17 22.36 12.48
N LEU A 32 -34.63 22.04 11.29
CA LEU A 32 -33.67 20.96 11.15
C LEU A 32 -32.54 21.32 12.08
N ALA A 33 -32.51 20.68 13.25
CA ALA A 33 -31.37 20.74 14.14
C ALA A 33 -30.16 20.36 13.28
N GLN A 34 -29.20 21.28 13.07
CA GLN A 34 -27.97 21.01 12.45
C GLN A 34 -27.37 19.81 13.21
N PRO A 35 -26.97 18.74 12.51
CA PRO A 35 -26.32 17.63 13.19
C PRO A 35 -25.11 18.22 13.96
N PRO A 36 -24.89 17.77 15.22
CA PRO A 36 -23.75 18.25 16.00
C PRO A 36 -22.51 18.11 15.13
N ALA A 37 -21.68 19.16 15.11
CA ALA A 37 -20.43 19.14 14.36
C ALA A 37 -19.69 17.87 14.75
N PRO A 38 -19.23 17.06 13.79
CA PRO A 38 -18.61 15.78 14.10
C PRO A 38 -17.42 16.04 15.02
N ASP A 39 -17.39 15.33 16.16
CA ASP A 39 -16.29 15.43 17.12
C ASP A 39 -14.96 15.19 16.41
N THR A 40 -14.03 16.13 16.56
CA THR A 40 -12.70 16.00 15.98
C THR A 40 -12.00 14.78 16.55
N LEU A 41 -11.71 13.78 15.71
CA LEU A 41 -11.02 12.56 16.08
C LEU A 41 -9.57 12.89 16.47
N ARG A 42 -9.23 12.81 17.76
CA ARG A 42 -7.88 13.05 18.26
C ARG A 42 -7.21 11.74 18.61
N LEU A 43 -6.11 11.41 17.92
CA LEU A 43 -5.39 10.14 18.09
C LEU A 43 -3.98 10.36 18.65
N SER A 44 -3.59 9.50 19.59
CA SER A 44 -2.19 9.35 20.02
C SER A 44 -1.37 8.65 18.93
N LEU A 45 -0.03 8.69 19.03
CA LEU A 45 0.85 7.98 18.10
C LEU A 45 0.49 6.49 17.98
N ARG A 46 0.28 5.82 19.12
CA ARG A 46 -0.09 4.41 19.15
C ARG A 46 -1.39 4.14 18.40
N GLN A 47 -2.41 4.94 18.66
CA GLN A 47 -3.69 4.82 17.97
C GLN A 47 -3.57 5.12 16.46
N CYS A 48 -2.71 6.09 16.07
CA CYS A 48 -2.39 6.34 14.66
C CYS A 48 -1.75 5.10 14.02
N LEU A 49 -0.77 4.48 14.67
CA LEU A 49 -0.13 3.27 14.16
C LEU A 49 -1.12 2.09 14.05
N GLU A 50 -1.90 1.83 15.09
CA GLU A 50 -2.93 0.77 15.08
C GLU A 50 -3.94 0.98 13.94
N ARG A 51 -4.40 2.23 13.74
CA ARG A 51 -5.35 2.55 12.67
C ARG A 51 -4.72 2.43 11.28
N ALA A 52 -3.47 2.84 11.10
CA ALA A 52 -2.76 2.69 9.84
C ALA A 52 -2.59 1.21 9.46
N MET A 53 -2.34 0.32 10.43
CA MET A 53 -2.22 -1.13 10.18
C MET A 53 -3.51 -1.76 9.65
N SER A 54 -4.66 -1.17 9.91
CA SER A 54 -5.96 -1.66 9.42
C SER A 54 -6.51 -0.86 8.23
N GLY A 55 -6.23 0.45 8.17
CA GLY A 55 -6.86 1.38 7.22
C GLY A 55 -6.00 1.79 6.04
N ASN A 56 -4.68 1.59 6.08
CA ASN A 56 -3.79 2.05 5.02
C ASN A 56 -3.96 1.25 3.73
N LEU A 57 -4.23 1.94 2.61
CA LEU A 57 -4.53 1.31 1.32
C LEU A 57 -3.33 0.58 0.72
N ASP A 58 -2.12 1.11 0.88
CA ASP A 58 -0.89 0.46 0.37
C ASP A 58 -0.62 -0.86 1.10
N LEU A 59 -0.95 -0.93 2.40
CA LEU A 59 -0.85 -2.16 3.17
C LEU A 59 -1.94 -3.17 2.75
N GLN A 60 -3.17 -2.72 2.50
CA GLN A 60 -4.24 -3.56 1.98
C GLN A 60 -3.89 -4.13 0.60
N GLU A 61 -3.30 -3.34 -0.31
CA GLU A 61 -2.80 -3.83 -1.59
C GLU A 61 -1.79 -4.95 -1.42
N SER A 62 -0.82 -4.78 -0.52
CA SER A 62 0.17 -5.82 -0.20
C SER A 62 -0.48 -7.10 0.37
N GLN A 63 -1.55 -6.98 1.16
CA GLN A 63 -2.33 -8.11 1.66
C GLN A 63 -3.06 -8.84 0.53
N LEU A 64 -3.63 -8.12 -0.44
CA LEU A 64 -4.25 -8.72 -1.63
C LEU A 64 -3.21 -9.44 -2.51
N GLU A 65 -1.99 -8.93 -2.64
CA GLU A 65 -0.90 -9.64 -3.30
C GLU A 65 -0.54 -10.97 -2.61
N ARG A 66 -0.57 -10.99 -1.28
CA ARG A 66 -0.40 -12.23 -0.51
C ARG A 66 -1.57 -13.19 -0.76
N GLU A 67 -2.81 -12.70 -0.79
CA GLU A 67 -3.98 -13.54 -1.08
C GLU A 67 -3.91 -14.15 -2.50
N ARG A 68 -3.44 -13.40 -3.50
CA ARG A 68 -3.17 -13.95 -4.84
C ARG A 68 -2.17 -15.10 -4.78
N ALA A 69 -1.10 -14.97 -4.00
CA ALA A 69 -0.14 -16.06 -3.85
C ALA A 69 -0.73 -17.31 -3.17
N PHE A 70 -1.71 -17.15 -2.27
CA PHE A 70 -2.47 -18.29 -1.73
C PHE A 70 -3.34 -18.97 -2.79
N VAL A 71 -3.95 -18.20 -3.71
CA VAL A 71 -4.70 -18.76 -4.84
C VAL A 71 -3.76 -19.54 -5.77
N ASP A 72 -2.59 -18.98 -6.10
CA ASP A 72 -1.56 -19.67 -6.90
C ASP A 72 -1.09 -20.97 -6.22
N GLN A 73 -0.93 -20.95 -4.89
CA GLN A 73 -0.61 -22.15 -4.13
C GLN A 73 -1.74 -23.17 -4.17
N PHE A 74 -3.00 -22.74 -4.00
CA PHE A 74 -4.16 -23.60 -4.08
C PHE A 74 -4.26 -24.28 -5.46
N GLU A 75 -4.09 -23.52 -6.55
CA GLU A 75 -4.05 -24.06 -7.90
C GLU A 75 -2.94 -25.10 -8.07
N ALA A 76 -1.73 -24.79 -7.59
CA ALA A 76 -0.62 -25.73 -7.62
C ALA A 76 -0.87 -26.99 -6.78
N ASP A 77 -1.52 -26.88 -5.63
CA ASP A 77 -1.88 -28.01 -4.77
C ASP A 77 -2.96 -28.87 -5.41
N MET A 78 -3.97 -28.28 -6.07
CA MET A 78 -5.05 -28.99 -6.76
C MET A 78 -4.56 -29.72 -8.01
N SER A 79 -3.59 -29.18 -8.74
CA SER A 79 -3.02 -29.79 -9.96
C SER A 79 -2.48 -31.21 -9.76
N ARG A 80 -2.26 -31.64 -8.53
CA ARG A 80 -1.84 -33.00 -8.18
C ARG A 80 -2.98 -34.02 -8.23
N TRP A 81 -4.19 -33.62 -7.83
CA TRP A 81 -5.30 -34.53 -7.54
C TRP A 81 -6.45 -34.41 -8.54
N LEU A 82 -6.66 -33.22 -9.08
CA LEU A 82 -7.77 -32.96 -9.98
C LEU A 82 -7.29 -33.01 -11.43
N PRO A 83 -7.87 -33.92 -12.24
CA PRO A 83 -7.64 -33.89 -13.68
C PRO A 83 -8.24 -32.60 -14.27
N VAL A 84 -7.63 -32.13 -15.34
CA VAL A 84 -8.22 -31.04 -16.13
C VAL A 84 -9.34 -31.67 -16.97
N PHE A 85 -10.56 -31.21 -16.76
CA PHE A 85 -11.70 -31.55 -17.59
C PHE A 85 -11.84 -30.51 -18.69
N GLU A 86 -11.86 -30.98 -19.90
CA GLU A 86 -12.13 -30.15 -21.08
C GLU A 86 -13.46 -30.60 -21.72
N VAL A 87 -14.42 -29.67 -21.76
CA VAL A 87 -15.71 -29.91 -22.43
C VAL A 87 -15.74 -29.04 -23.66
N ARG A 88 -15.88 -29.69 -24.79
CA ARG A 88 -16.11 -29.04 -26.09
C ARG A 88 -17.46 -29.44 -26.61
N SER A 89 -18.26 -28.47 -27.01
CA SER A 89 -19.51 -28.72 -27.74
C SER A 89 -19.54 -27.84 -28.98
N TYR A 90 -19.97 -28.42 -30.07
CA TYR A 90 -20.19 -27.64 -31.28
C TYR A 90 -21.37 -28.19 -32.06
N GLY A 91 -22.06 -27.29 -32.74
CA GLY A 91 -23.12 -27.56 -33.68
C GLY A 91 -22.67 -27.20 -35.09
N SER A 92 -23.10 -28.00 -36.06
CA SER A 92 -22.80 -27.79 -37.49
C SER A 92 -23.97 -28.26 -38.33
N MET A 93 -23.92 -27.98 -39.60
CA MET A 93 -24.83 -28.54 -40.61
C MET A 93 -24.05 -29.57 -41.40
N VAL A 94 -24.57 -30.79 -41.47
CA VAL A 94 -23.98 -31.89 -42.23
C VAL A 94 -24.97 -32.38 -43.31
N LYS A 95 -24.43 -32.94 -44.40
CA LYS A 95 -25.25 -33.49 -45.47
C LYS A 95 -26.08 -34.64 -44.94
N ASN A 96 -27.36 -34.66 -45.30
CA ASN A 96 -28.21 -35.80 -45.03
C ASN A 96 -27.73 -36.99 -45.86
N ALA A 97 -27.77 -38.19 -45.26
CA ALA A 97 -27.46 -39.45 -45.98
C ALA A 97 -28.39 -40.56 -45.48
N ARG A 98 -28.87 -41.34 -46.43
CA ARG A 98 -29.72 -42.52 -46.17
C ARG A 98 -29.15 -43.71 -46.94
N GLY A 99 -29.30 -44.89 -46.37
CA GLY A 99 -28.81 -46.15 -46.95
C GLY A 99 -27.62 -46.71 -46.13
N TYR A 100 -27.28 -47.94 -46.38
CA TYR A 100 -26.20 -48.64 -45.74
C TYR A 100 -24.89 -48.42 -46.51
N VAL A 101 -23.75 -48.37 -45.83
CA VAL A 101 -22.41 -48.24 -46.44
C VAL A 101 -22.14 -49.36 -47.49
N THR A 102 -22.87 -50.48 -47.36
CA THR A 102 -22.79 -51.63 -48.26
C THR A 102 -23.71 -51.51 -49.47
N ASP A 103 -24.58 -50.52 -49.49
CA ASP A 103 -25.54 -50.35 -50.62
C ASP A 103 -24.90 -49.39 -51.61
N ASP A 104 -24.79 -49.84 -52.85
CA ASP A 104 -24.33 -49.03 -53.98
C ASP A 104 -25.54 -48.54 -54.80
N PRO A 105 -25.72 -47.22 -55.00
CA PRO A 105 -24.90 -46.10 -54.41
C PRO A 105 -25.48 -45.56 -53.10
N LEU A 106 -24.60 -45.23 -52.18
CA LEU A 106 -24.94 -44.48 -51.00
C LEU A 106 -25.56 -43.13 -51.45
N THR A 107 -26.88 -42.98 -51.27
CA THR A 107 -27.55 -41.75 -51.68
C THR A 107 -27.19 -40.61 -50.72
N THR A 108 -26.18 -39.81 -51.07
CA THR A 108 -25.86 -38.59 -50.40
C THR A 108 -26.54 -37.43 -51.10
N SER A 109 -27.52 -36.80 -50.45
CA SER A 109 -28.19 -35.63 -51.00
C SER A 109 -27.30 -34.36 -50.64
N TRP A 110 -26.85 -33.73 -51.72
CA TRP A 110 -26.08 -32.46 -51.55
C TRP A 110 -27.04 -31.28 -51.39
N ASP A 111 -28.31 -31.42 -51.66
CA ASP A 111 -29.29 -30.33 -51.59
C ASP A 111 -29.93 -30.19 -50.23
N HIS A 112 -29.68 -31.15 -49.29
CA HIS A 112 -30.24 -31.13 -47.96
C HIS A 112 -29.17 -31.29 -46.91
N PHE A 113 -29.10 -30.28 -46.00
CA PHE A 113 -28.27 -30.29 -44.81
C PHE A 113 -29.15 -30.45 -43.57
N GLY A 114 -28.71 -31.27 -42.65
CA GLY A 114 -29.32 -31.46 -41.32
C GLY A 114 -28.43 -30.99 -40.21
N PRO A 115 -29.00 -30.73 -39.03
CA PRO A 115 -28.22 -30.33 -37.86
C PRO A 115 -27.32 -31.47 -37.37
N TYR A 116 -26.13 -31.12 -36.97
CA TYR A 116 -25.16 -31.98 -36.28
C TYR A 116 -24.79 -31.36 -34.97
N PHE A 117 -24.76 -32.16 -33.92
CA PHE A 117 -24.32 -31.73 -32.60
C PHE A 117 -23.35 -32.75 -32.02
N GLU A 118 -22.25 -32.24 -31.42
CA GLU A 118 -21.26 -33.06 -30.72
C GLU A 118 -20.95 -32.45 -29.37
N ILE A 119 -20.90 -33.30 -28.32
CA ILE A 119 -20.31 -32.99 -27.03
C ILE A 119 -19.15 -33.96 -26.83
N LYS A 120 -17.99 -33.40 -26.51
CA LYS A 120 -16.78 -34.12 -26.16
C LYS A 120 -16.28 -33.68 -24.80
N VAL A 121 -16.19 -34.62 -23.87
CA VAL A 121 -15.62 -34.40 -22.55
C VAL A 121 -14.33 -35.20 -22.46
N GLN A 122 -13.23 -34.53 -22.16
CA GLN A 122 -11.93 -35.15 -22.00
C GLN A 122 -11.41 -34.86 -20.59
N ALA A 123 -10.80 -35.87 -19.96
CA ALA A 123 -10.06 -35.70 -18.71
C ALA A 123 -8.72 -36.41 -18.84
N ALA A 124 -7.65 -35.76 -18.35
CA ALA A 124 -6.32 -36.37 -18.29
C ALA A 124 -5.64 -36.04 -16.98
N GLN A 125 -5.10 -37.06 -16.33
CA GLN A 125 -4.38 -36.95 -15.08
C GLN A 125 -2.98 -37.54 -15.24
N PRO A 126 -1.90 -36.77 -14.99
CA PRO A 126 -0.55 -37.30 -14.91
C PRO A 126 -0.43 -38.29 -13.74
N ILE A 127 0.12 -39.47 -14.00
CA ILE A 127 0.40 -40.50 -12.97
C ILE A 127 1.66 -40.10 -12.21
N THR A 128 2.67 -39.64 -12.93
CA THR A 128 3.89 -39.04 -12.38
C THR A 128 4.38 -37.94 -13.30
N SER A 129 4.99 -36.93 -12.70
CA SER A 129 5.60 -35.80 -13.42
C SER A 129 7.10 -35.69 -13.11
N PHE A 130 7.71 -36.77 -12.67
CA PHE A 130 9.15 -36.82 -12.30
C PHE A 130 9.59 -35.66 -11.41
N GLY A 131 8.74 -35.28 -10.47
CA GLY A 131 9.02 -34.20 -9.52
C GLY A 131 8.56 -32.79 -9.97
N ARG A 132 8.11 -32.59 -11.23
CA ARG A 132 7.66 -31.28 -11.73
C ARG A 132 6.54 -30.68 -10.87
N VAL A 133 5.45 -31.40 -10.69
CA VAL A 133 4.30 -30.93 -9.91
C VAL A 133 4.68 -30.67 -8.46
N SER A 134 5.45 -31.57 -7.84
CA SER A 134 5.88 -31.42 -6.45
C SER A 134 6.81 -30.21 -6.27
N ALA A 135 7.69 -29.94 -7.23
CA ALA A 135 8.57 -28.78 -7.22
C ALA A 135 7.77 -27.47 -7.40
N LEU A 136 6.81 -27.42 -8.34
CA LEU A 136 5.95 -26.25 -8.53
C LEU A 136 5.10 -25.95 -7.29
N ARG A 137 4.52 -26.96 -6.67
CA ARG A 137 3.76 -26.80 -5.42
C ARG A 137 4.62 -26.23 -4.28
N ARG A 138 5.83 -26.74 -4.12
CA ARG A 138 6.78 -26.21 -3.11
C ARG A 138 7.23 -24.79 -3.48
N ALA A 139 7.44 -24.49 -4.78
CA ALA A 139 7.78 -23.17 -5.25
C ALA A 139 6.65 -22.15 -4.93
N ALA A 140 5.38 -22.54 -5.15
CA ALA A 140 4.24 -21.71 -4.79
C ALA A 140 4.16 -21.42 -3.28
N ARG A 141 4.43 -22.41 -2.42
CA ARG A 141 4.52 -22.20 -0.97
C ARG A 141 5.62 -21.19 -0.57
N PHE A 142 6.79 -21.27 -1.18
CA PHE A 142 7.83 -20.26 -0.97
C PHE A 142 7.44 -18.91 -1.58
N GLY A 143 6.63 -18.89 -2.63
CA GLY A 143 6.01 -17.69 -3.17
C GLY A 143 5.12 -16.99 -2.12
N VAL A 144 4.27 -17.76 -1.42
CA VAL A 144 3.46 -17.24 -0.30
C VAL A 144 4.35 -16.65 0.80
N LEU A 145 5.36 -17.39 1.27
CA LEU A 145 6.28 -16.92 2.32
C LEU A 145 7.00 -15.61 1.89
N ALA A 146 7.36 -15.49 0.62
CA ALA A 146 7.97 -14.26 0.10
C ALA A 146 6.97 -13.09 0.14
N ARG A 147 5.70 -13.31 -0.16
CA ARG A 147 4.65 -12.26 -0.09
C ARG A 147 4.28 -11.91 1.34
N GLU A 148 4.24 -12.87 2.25
CA GLU A 148 4.05 -12.61 3.70
C GLU A 148 5.15 -11.70 4.23
N ALA A 149 6.42 -12.01 3.96
CA ALA A 149 7.53 -11.15 4.31
C ALA A 149 7.42 -9.75 3.63
N GLY A 150 6.90 -9.69 2.40
CA GLY A 150 6.61 -8.43 1.70
C GLY A 150 5.57 -7.57 2.42
N VAL A 151 4.53 -8.18 3.00
CA VAL A 151 3.54 -7.47 3.84
C VAL A 151 4.22 -6.87 5.08
N ASP A 152 5.16 -7.60 5.71
CA ASP A 152 5.88 -7.10 6.88
C ASP A 152 6.83 -5.93 6.51
N VAL A 153 7.47 -5.98 5.33
CA VAL A 153 8.22 -4.83 4.79
C VAL A 153 7.30 -3.60 4.63
N ARG A 154 6.13 -3.80 4.02
CA ARG A 154 5.17 -2.69 3.82
C ARG A 154 4.66 -2.15 5.16
N ARG A 155 4.40 -3.03 6.13
CA ARG A 155 3.98 -2.66 7.49
C ARG A 155 5.01 -1.75 8.17
N ALA A 156 6.30 -2.10 8.08
CA ALA A 156 7.38 -1.28 8.62
C ALA A 156 7.50 0.09 7.91
N GLN A 157 7.29 0.15 6.59
CA GLN A 157 7.28 1.40 5.82
C GLN A 157 6.13 2.32 6.24
N VAL A 158 4.90 1.78 6.33
CA VAL A 158 3.71 2.53 6.77
C VAL A 158 3.89 3.05 8.20
N ALA A 159 4.43 2.23 9.10
CA ALA A 159 4.73 2.67 10.47
C ALA A 159 5.72 3.85 10.47
N GLY A 160 6.79 3.78 9.66
CA GLY A 160 7.76 4.88 9.52
C GLY A 160 7.16 6.16 8.95
N GLU A 161 6.26 6.05 7.98
CA GLU A 161 5.53 7.20 7.42
C GLU A 161 4.65 7.87 8.47
N VAL A 162 3.84 7.10 9.20
CA VAL A 162 2.99 7.60 10.28
C VAL A 162 3.80 8.27 11.37
N TYR A 163 4.92 7.67 11.77
CA TYR A 163 5.83 8.22 12.77
C TYR A 163 6.40 9.57 12.34
N ARG A 164 6.89 9.66 11.12
CA ARG A 164 7.41 10.90 10.52
C ARG A 164 6.36 12.00 10.46
N LEU A 165 5.15 11.67 10.03
CA LEU A 165 4.04 12.63 9.95
C LEU A 165 3.61 13.10 11.33
N TYR A 166 3.52 12.21 12.31
CA TYR A 166 3.11 12.55 13.67
C TYR A 166 4.09 13.55 14.32
N TYR A 167 5.37 13.23 14.32
CA TYR A 167 6.39 14.11 14.90
C TYR A 167 6.62 15.36 14.05
N GLY A 168 6.42 15.30 12.74
CA GLY A 168 6.45 16.46 11.86
C GLY A 168 5.34 17.47 12.16
N ILE A 169 4.13 17.01 12.48
CA ILE A 169 3.04 17.89 12.94
C ILE A 169 3.39 18.51 14.30
N LEU A 170 3.97 17.74 15.22
CA LEU A 170 4.39 18.27 16.53
C LEU A 170 5.46 19.34 16.37
N LEU A 171 6.49 19.10 15.54
CA LEU A 171 7.52 20.10 15.25
C LEU A 171 6.90 21.37 14.66
N ALA A 172 6.02 21.23 13.65
CA ALA A 172 5.40 22.38 13.02
C ALA A 172 4.57 23.22 14.00
N ARG A 173 3.93 22.58 14.99
CA ARG A 173 3.23 23.28 16.08
C ARG A 173 4.17 24.01 17.02
N GLU A 174 5.26 23.39 17.45
CA GLU A 174 6.27 24.06 18.28
C GLU A 174 6.88 25.27 17.55
N LEU A 175 7.16 25.14 16.23
CA LEU A 175 7.65 26.27 15.42
C LEU A 175 6.60 27.38 15.28
N LEU A 176 5.32 27.02 15.11
CA LEU A 176 4.22 27.98 15.05
C LEU A 176 4.07 28.74 16.38
N ASP A 177 4.21 28.07 17.50
CA ASP A 177 4.15 28.71 18.83
C ASP A 177 5.33 29.68 19.05
N ILE A 178 6.54 29.33 18.58
CA ILE A 178 7.72 30.23 18.60
C ILE A 178 7.43 31.46 17.72
N LEU A 179 6.86 31.29 16.53
CA LEU A 179 6.55 32.40 15.62
C LEU A 179 5.49 33.34 16.21
N ARG A 180 4.47 32.79 16.91
CA ARG A 180 3.45 33.59 17.59
C ARG A 180 4.07 34.39 18.75
N ASP A 181 4.85 33.76 19.61
CA ASP A 181 5.55 34.44 20.71
C ASP A 181 6.49 35.53 20.20
N ALA A 182 7.21 35.29 19.11
CA ALA A 182 8.05 36.31 18.46
C ALA A 182 7.23 37.46 17.86
N SER A 183 6.10 37.19 17.24
CA SER A 183 5.20 38.22 16.70
C SER A 183 4.64 39.11 17.78
N ASP A 184 4.13 38.52 18.87
CA ASP A 184 3.59 39.28 20.00
C ASP A 184 4.67 40.24 20.61
N LYS A 185 5.91 39.77 20.73
CA LYS A 185 7.02 40.60 21.24
C LYS A 185 7.44 41.71 20.28
N ILE A 186 7.40 41.45 18.98
CA ILE A 186 7.68 42.46 17.96
C ILE A 186 6.57 43.53 17.95
N ASP A 187 5.31 43.15 18.11
CA ASP A 187 4.18 44.08 18.16
C ASP A 187 4.31 45.02 19.41
N VAL A 188 4.66 44.46 20.56
CA VAL A 188 4.95 45.26 21.76
C VAL A 188 6.13 46.22 21.56
N ALA A 189 7.21 45.76 20.92
CA ALA A 189 8.37 46.61 20.61
C ALA A 189 7.99 47.74 19.63
N ARG A 190 7.16 47.45 18.65
CA ARG A 190 6.64 48.42 17.69
C ARG A 190 5.82 49.54 18.36
N GLU A 191 4.89 49.18 19.23
CA GLU A 191 4.07 50.14 19.97
C GLU A 191 4.94 51.03 20.86
N ARG A 192 5.96 50.46 21.52
CA ARG A 192 6.89 51.22 22.33
C ARG A 192 7.70 52.25 21.51
N VAL A 193 8.24 51.82 20.37
CA VAL A 193 8.99 52.71 19.44
C VAL A 193 8.06 53.81 18.90
N GLN A 194 6.83 53.49 18.51
CA GLN A 194 5.84 54.48 18.09
C GLN A 194 5.53 55.54 19.17
N THR A 195 5.37 55.07 20.42
CA THR A 195 5.13 55.99 21.54
C THR A 195 6.33 56.90 21.80
N MET A 196 7.55 56.36 21.76
CA MET A 196 8.78 57.16 21.90
C MET A 196 8.96 58.17 20.78
N LEU A 197 8.62 57.81 19.53
CA LEU A 197 8.65 58.74 18.40
C LEU A 197 7.65 59.91 18.59
N LYS A 198 6.44 59.64 19.11
CA LYS A 198 5.44 60.66 19.41
C LYS A 198 5.86 61.60 20.56
N GLN A 199 6.75 61.11 21.43
CA GLN A 199 7.32 61.88 22.55
C GLN A 199 8.61 62.63 22.18
N GLU A 200 8.96 62.65 20.86
CA GLU A 200 10.18 63.29 20.34
C GLU A 200 11.48 62.80 21.03
N SER A 201 11.54 61.54 21.39
CA SER A 201 12.68 60.91 22.06
C SER A 201 13.85 60.72 21.08
N ASP A 202 15.00 61.27 21.36
CA ASP A 202 16.24 61.10 20.58
C ASP A 202 16.77 59.64 20.54
N LYS A 203 16.14 58.74 21.32
CA LYS A 203 16.56 57.34 21.44
C LYS A 203 16.09 56.42 20.32
N VAL A 204 15.14 56.84 19.49
CA VAL A 204 14.53 56.02 18.43
C VAL A 204 14.30 56.87 17.18
N THR A 205 14.37 56.22 16.01
CA THR A 205 14.21 56.86 14.73
C THR A 205 13.10 56.17 13.90
N THR A 206 12.61 56.85 12.85
CA THR A 206 11.69 56.25 11.89
C THR A 206 12.31 55.03 11.20
N VAL A 207 13.64 54.96 11.06
CA VAL A 207 14.37 53.80 10.55
C VAL A 207 14.19 52.58 11.42
N ASP A 208 14.15 52.76 12.75
CA ASP A 208 13.95 51.66 13.68
C ASP A 208 12.55 51.08 13.59
N LEU A 209 11.54 51.92 13.37
CA LEU A 209 10.18 51.47 13.07
C LEU A 209 10.11 50.70 11.75
N ALA A 210 10.76 51.19 10.68
CA ALA A 210 10.81 50.47 9.42
C ALA A 210 11.49 49.11 9.50
N LYS A 211 12.56 48.97 10.28
CA LYS A 211 13.22 47.67 10.58
C LYS A 211 12.26 46.71 11.27
N ILE A 212 11.53 47.17 12.30
CA ILE A 212 10.53 46.37 12.99
C ILE A 212 9.46 45.89 12.05
N ASP A 213 8.95 46.73 11.15
CA ASP A 213 7.92 46.37 10.17
C ASP A 213 8.43 45.30 9.15
N VAL A 214 9.71 45.35 8.74
CA VAL A 214 10.34 44.31 7.92
C VAL A 214 10.39 42.96 8.66
N TYR A 215 10.84 42.94 9.92
CA TYR A 215 10.86 41.71 10.72
C TYR A 215 9.46 41.13 10.93
N ARG A 216 8.47 41.99 11.19
CA ARG A 216 7.07 41.60 11.35
C ARG A 216 6.52 40.92 10.09
N PHE A 217 6.81 41.49 8.92
CA PHE A 217 6.44 40.88 7.64
C PHE A 217 7.05 39.49 7.46
N GLU A 218 8.33 39.30 7.80
CA GLU A 218 8.99 38.01 7.70
C GLU A 218 8.38 36.96 8.67
N LEU A 219 8.05 37.34 9.90
CA LEU A 219 7.40 36.45 10.86
C LEU A 219 6.03 36.04 10.36
N GLU A 220 5.23 36.97 9.86
CA GLU A 220 3.89 36.68 9.33
C GLU A 220 3.94 35.72 8.14
N ARG A 221 4.87 35.94 7.22
CA ARG A 221 5.09 35.04 6.08
C ARG A 221 5.43 33.61 6.53
N LYS A 222 6.33 33.48 7.52
CA LYS A 222 6.70 32.17 8.10
C LYS A 222 5.53 31.52 8.85
N ARG A 223 4.67 32.30 9.51
CA ARG A 223 3.48 31.82 10.19
C ARG A 223 2.49 31.20 9.20
N ILE A 224 2.18 31.92 8.12
CA ILE A 224 1.31 31.44 7.05
C ILE A 224 1.86 30.15 6.43
N GLU A 225 3.16 30.06 6.22
CA GLU A 225 3.82 28.86 5.69
C GLU A 225 3.70 27.67 6.68
N ALA A 226 3.90 27.91 7.98
CA ALA A 226 3.76 26.89 9.01
C ALA A 226 2.31 26.35 9.11
N GLU A 227 1.32 27.24 9.09
CA GLU A 227 -0.11 26.87 9.12
C GLU A 227 -0.50 26.01 7.90
N LYS A 228 -0.04 26.41 6.69
CA LYS A 228 -0.20 25.61 5.48
C LYS A 228 0.43 24.23 5.64
N ASN A 229 1.66 24.14 6.14
CA ASN A 229 2.39 22.89 6.29
C ASN A 229 1.72 21.94 7.32
N ILE A 230 1.17 22.47 8.40
CA ILE A 230 0.37 21.68 9.37
C ILE A 230 -0.87 21.11 8.68
N THR A 231 -1.59 21.91 7.90
CA THR A 231 -2.78 21.48 7.18
C THR A 231 -2.47 20.37 6.18
N LEU A 232 -1.38 20.51 5.42
CA LEU A 232 -0.91 19.48 4.48
C LEU A 232 -0.48 18.19 5.21
N ALA A 233 0.23 18.32 6.32
CA ALA A 233 0.68 17.16 7.10
C ALA A 233 -0.50 16.39 7.73
N LEU A 234 -1.53 17.11 8.21
CA LEU A 234 -2.78 16.48 8.68
C LEU A 234 -3.53 15.78 7.53
N GLY A 235 -3.53 16.35 6.33
CA GLY A 235 -4.07 15.71 5.13
C GLY A 235 -3.32 14.43 4.76
N ALA A 236 -1.99 14.48 4.78
CA ALA A 236 -1.15 13.30 4.54
C ALA A 236 -1.36 12.22 5.61
N MET A 237 -1.53 12.62 6.88
CA MET A 237 -1.84 11.69 7.97
C MET A 237 -3.19 11.01 7.77
N ARG A 238 -4.27 11.75 7.37
CA ARG A 238 -5.57 11.13 7.04
C ARG A 238 -5.42 10.05 5.98
N ARG A 239 -4.67 10.33 4.91
CA ARG A 239 -4.38 9.35 3.86
C ARG A 239 -3.66 8.13 4.42
N ALA A 240 -2.60 8.33 5.21
CA ALA A 240 -1.82 7.24 5.80
C ALA A 240 -2.66 6.35 6.74
N LEU A 241 -3.65 6.94 7.43
CA LEU A 241 -4.55 6.26 8.35
C LEU A 241 -5.80 5.65 7.67
N GLY A 242 -6.02 5.89 6.37
CA GLY A 242 -7.24 5.50 5.68
C GLY A 242 -8.48 6.22 6.20
N ILE A 243 -8.34 7.46 6.66
CA ILE A 243 -9.45 8.32 7.10
C ILE A 243 -9.95 9.13 5.90
N ALA A 244 -11.27 9.34 5.80
CA ALA A 244 -11.86 10.15 4.75
C ALA A 244 -11.27 11.57 4.75
N TYR A 245 -11.10 12.15 3.55
CA TYR A 245 -10.42 13.43 3.37
C TYR A 245 -11.08 14.59 4.13
N ASP A 246 -12.39 14.58 4.21
CA ASP A 246 -13.26 15.59 4.83
C ASP A 246 -13.51 15.36 6.33
N ALA A 247 -13.09 14.20 6.87
CA ALA A 247 -13.29 13.89 8.28
C ALA A 247 -12.44 14.83 9.17
N PRO A 248 -13.05 15.42 10.22
CA PRO A 248 -12.32 16.23 11.18
C PRO A 248 -11.36 15.36 11.98
N PHE A 249 -10.08 15.60 11.78
CA PHE A 249 -9.00 14.80 12.38
C PHE A 249 -7.91 15.69 12.96
N ASP A 250 -7.40 15.32 14.10
CA ASP A 250 -6.23 15.92 14.72
C ASP A 250 -5.40 14.87 15.47
N ILE A 251 -4.14 15.19 15.77
CA ILE A 251 -3.30 14.38 16.64
C ILE A 251 -3.44 14.85 18.08
N GLN A 252 -3.25 13.91 19.02
CA GLN A 252 -3.18 14.27 20.43
C GLN A 252 -1.94 15.16 20.63
N SER A 253 -2.17 16.37 21.15
CA SER A 253 -1.10 17.34 21.35
C SER A 253 -0.16 16.86 22.46
N SER A 254 1.12 16.75 22.13
CA SER A 254 2.20 16.57 23.10
C SER A 254 3.39 17.42 22.66
N ARG A 255 4.21 17.87 23.61
CA ARG A 255 5.45 18.60 23.29
C ARG A 255 6.56 17.63 22.92
N LEU A 256 7.43 18.05 22.02
CA LEU A 256 8.65 17.32 21.71
C LEU A 256 9.58 17.31 22.96
N ARG A 257 10.00 16.11 23.39
CA ARG A 257 10.88 15.89 24.53
C ARG A 257 12.08 15.05 24.10
N PRO A 258 13.26 15.18 24.72
CA PRO A 258 14.40 14.31 24.45
C PRO A 258 14.04 12.83 24.67
N ILE A 259 14.48 11.95 23.75
CA ILE A 259 14.36 10.49 23.90
C ILE A 259 15.53 10.01 24.76
N PRO A 260 15.29 9.31 25.89
CA PRO A 260 16.37 8.75 26.72
C PRO A 260 16.76 7.36 26.20
N GLU A 261 17.28 7.25 24.98
CA GLU A 261 17.66 5.98 24.37
C GLU A 261 19.18 5.88 24.27
N ARG A 262 19.75 4.74 24.73
CA ARG A 262 21.16 4.43 24.51
C ARG A 262 21.29 3.48 23.34
N LEU A 263 22.10 3.85 22.36
CA LEU A 263 22.33 3.02 21.18
C LEU A 263 23.21 1.81 21.55
N PRO A 264 22.81 0.57 21.17
CA PRO A 264 23.67 -0.61 21.27
C PRO A 264 24.89 -0.49 20.33
N THR A 265 25.81 -1.46 20.41
CA THR A 265 26.98 -1.49 19.50
C THR A 265 26.58 -1.80 18.06
N LEU A 266 27.28 -1.24 17.09
CA LEU A 266 27.00 -1.43 15.65
C LEU A 266 26.98 -2.91 15.24
N ASP A 267 27.90 -3.73 15.75
CA ASP A 267 27.99 -5.15 15.41
C ASP A 267 26.80 -5.96 15.93
N SER A 268 26.30 -5.63 17.11
CA SER A 268 25.07 -6.26 17.64
C SER A 268 23.85 -5.89 16.79
N LEU A 269 23.76 -4.63 16.33
CA LEU A 269 22.67 -4.17 15.46
C LEU A 269 22.71 -4.82 14.08
N ARG A 270 23.90 -5.00 13.49
CA ARG A 270 24.07 -5.73 12.21
C ARG A 270 23.60 -7.20 12.33
N THR A 271 24.01 -7.88 13.38
CA THR A 271 23.64 -9.27 13.62
C THR A 271 22.11 -9.37 13.82
N PHE A 272 21.52 -8.47 14.59
CA PHE A 272 20.08 -8.42 14.82
C PHE A 272 19.32 -8.17 13.50
N ALA A 273 19.78 -7.25 12.66
CA ALA A 273 19.17 -6.94 11.37
C ALA A 273 19.13 -8.17 10.43
N PHE A 274 20.22 -8.93 10.34
CA PHE A 274 20.27 -10.12 9.49
C PHE A 274 19.30 -11.23 9.94
N LEU A 275 18.94 -11.27 11.22
CA LEU A 275 18.01 -12.27 11.76
C LEU A 275 16.55 -11.82 11.66
N ASN A 276 16.28 -10.51 11.75
CA ASN A 276 14.93 -10.01 11.96
C ASN A 276 14.34 -9.21 10.79
N ARG A 277 15.18 -8.75 9.83
CA ARG A 277 14.66 -7.98 8.70
C ARG A 277 13.81 -8.83 7.76
N PRO A 278 12.56 -8.42 7.50
CA PRO A 278 11.65 -9.15 6.63
C PRO A 278 12.15 -9.20 5.17
N GLU A 279 12.95 -8.24 4.70
CA GLU A 279 13.55 -8.28 3.37
C GLU A 279 14.51 -9.47 3.19
N ILE A 280 15.21 -9.90 4.24
CA ILE A 280 16.05 -11.11 4.21
C ILE A 280 15.19 -12.36 4.09
N ALA A 281 14.09 -12.43 4.82
CA ALA A 281 13.12 -13.53 4.71
C ALA A 281 12.50 -13.57 3.31
N GLN A 282 12.09 -12.42 2.79
CA GLN A 282 11.50 -12.27 1.45
C GLN A 282 12.44 -12.79 0.35
N VAL A 283 13.69 -12.30 0.30
CA VAL A 283 14.64 -12.71 -0.74
C VAL A 283 15.06 -14.16 -0.58
N SER A 284 15.15 -14.68 0.65
CA SER A 284 15.51 -16.07 0.89
C SER A 284 14.41 -17.02 0.42
N ALA A 285 13.15 -16.71 0.70
CA ALA A 285 12.00 -17.46 0.19
C ALA A 285 11.95 -17.42 -1.35
N ALA A 286 12.20 -16.25 -1.97
CA ALA A 286 12.26 -16.11 -3.42
C ALA A 286 13.38 -16.95 -4.05
N VAL A 287 14.57 -17.06 -3.42
CA VAL A 287 15.67 -17.93 -3.86
C VAL A 287 15.23 -19.39 -3.88
N GLU A 288 14.56 -19.86 -2.82
CA GLU A 288 14.08 -21.25 -2.76
C GLU A 288 12.97 -21.52 -3.78
N ALA A 289 12.07 -20.57 -4.01
CA ALA A 289 11.08 -20.67 -5.08
C ALA A 289 11.73 -20.84 -6.44
N ARG A 290 12.74 -20.01 -6.78
CA ARG A 290 13.47 -20.10 -8.05
C ARG A 290 14.28 -21.39 -8.17
N ARG A 291 14.90 -21.89 -7.09
CA ARG A 291 15.57 -23.19 -7.08
C ARG A 291 14.62 -24.32 -7.44
N LEU A 292 13.42 -24.31 -6.89
CA LEU A 292 12.39 -25.32 -7.16
C LEU A 292 11.84 -25.20 -8.60
N GLN A 293 11.77 -24.00 -9.16
CA GLN A 293 11.40 -23.79 -10.56
C GLN A 293 12.44 -24.38 -11.52
N VAL A 294 13.75 -24.36 -11.18
CA VAL A 294 14.78 -25.08 -11.93
C VAL A 294 14.50 -26.58 -11.94
N ILE A 295 14.20 -27.18 -10.78
CA ILE A 295 13.85 -28.60 -10.70
C ILE A 295 12.62 -28.93 -11.55
N ALA A 296 11.61 -28.05 -11.52
CA ALA A 296 10.41 -28.23 -12.34
C ALA A 296 10.71 -28.17 -13.84
N ALA A 297 11.58 -27.25 -14.28
CA ALA A 297 11.99 -27.12 -15.68
C ALA A 297 12.86 -28.33 -16.12
N GLU A 298 13.74 -28.81 -15.27
CA GLU A 298 14.58 -29.99 -15.57
C GLU A 298 13.73 -31.28 -15.68
N ALA A 299 12.63 -31.37 -14.93
CA ALA A 299 11.70 -32.50 -15.04
C ALA A 299 11.00 -32.58 -16.39
N GLU A 300 10.97 -31.50 -17.21
CA GLU A 300 10.44 -31.53 -18.58
C GLU A 300 11.25 -32.43 -19.53
N ARG A 301 12.43 -32.88 -19.11
CA ARG A 301 13.23 -33.85 -19.89
C ARG A 301 12.61 -35.25 -19.94
N TRP A 302 11.70 -35.55 -19.04
CA TRP A 302 11.09 -36.86 -18.92
C TRP A 302 9.69 -36.89 -19.56
N PRO A 303 9.32 -38.01 -20.23
CA PRO A 303 7.96 -38.16 -20.70
C PRO A 303 6.98 -38.28 -19.53
N THR A 304 5.81 -37.69 -19.68
CA THR A 304 4.75 -37.70 -18.63
C THR A 304 3.77 -38.85 -18.91
N PRO A 305 3.79 -39.94 -18.13
CA PRO A 305 2.74 -40.94 -18.20
C PRO A 305 1.45 -40.38 -17.60
N PHE A 306 0.34 -40.63 -18.31
CA PHE A 306 -0.96 -40.15 -17.88
C PHE A 306 -2.04 -41.24 -18.06
N ILE A 307 -3.08 -41.11 -17.28
CA ILE A 307 -4.36 -41.80 -17.52
C ILE A 307 -5.37 -40.78 -18.03
N GLY A 308 -6.08 -41.14 -19.09
CA GLY A 308 -7.07 -40.26 -19.69
C GLY A 308 -8.38 -40.96 -19.89
N ALA A 309 -9.47 -40.20 -19.91
CA ALA A 309 -10.80 -40.65 -20.29
C ALA A 309 -11.40 -39.64 -21.28
N GLU A 310 -12.12 -40.15 -22.23
CA GLU A 310 -12.84 -39.37 -23.23
C GLU A 310 -14.28 -39.91 -23.35
N PHE A 311 -15.24 -39.03 -23.18
CA PHE A 311 -16.61 -39.23 -23.48
C PHE A 311 -16.99 -38.41 -24.70
N ASN A 312 -17.64 -39.00 -25.69
CA ASN A 312 -18.17 -38.25 -26.80
C ASN A 312 -19.61 -38.68 -27.10
N TYR A 313 -20.42 -37.70 -27.37
CA TYR A 313 -21.79 -37.89 -27.86
C TYR A 313 -21.95 -37.09 -29.12
N ARG A 314 -22.42 -37.78 -30.20
CA ARG A 314 -22.61 -37.20 -31.51
C ARG A 314 -24.00 -37.56 -32.02
N VAL A 315 -24.69 -36.61 -32.62
CA VAL A 315 -26.01 -36.79 -33.18
C VAL A 315 -26.19 -35.96 -34.44
N ALA A 316 -26.67 -36.62 -35.50
CA ALA A 316 -27.06 -36.02 -36.78
C ALA A 316 -28.41 -36.62 -37.20
N PRO A 317 -29.56 -36.01 -36.82
CA PRO A 317 -30.90 -36.59 -37.09
C PRO A 317 -31.21 -36.79 -38.56
N GLY A 318 -30.57 -36.03 -39.47
CA GLY A 318 -30.72 -36.15 -40.92
C GLY A 318 -29.92 -37.31 -41.56
N ARG A 319 -29.16 -38.05 -40.72
CA ARG A 319 -28.38 -39.21 -41.18
C ARG A 319 -28.90 -40.48 -40.56
N GLU A 320 -28.96 -41.54 -41.35
CA GLU A 320 -29.40 -42.85 -40.88
C GLU A 320 -28.38 -43.44 -39.90
N LEU A 321 -28.87 -44.02 -38.79
CA LEU A 321 -28.06 -44.67 -37.75
C LEU A 321 -27.48 -46.00 -38.29
N LEU A 322 -26.17 -46.07 -38.46
CA LEU A 322 -25.48 -47.27 -38.96
C LEU A 322 -25.16 -48.28 -37.82
N THR A 323 -25.91 -48.25 -36.74
CA THR A 323 -25.67 -49.06 -35.52
C THR A 323 -25.95 -50.56 -35.68
N LYS A 324 -26.62 -50.95 -36.74
CA LYS A 324 -26.96 -52.38 -37.04
C LYS A 324 -25.79 -53.18 -37.60
N ASN A 325 -24.73 -52.52 -38.07
CA ASN A 325 -23.57 -53.22 -38.62
C ASN A 325 -22.38 -53.08 -37.64
N PRO A 326 -21.94 -54.14 -36.94
CA PRO A 326 -20.88 -54.09 -35.94
C PRO A 326 -19.48 -53.75 -36.53
N PHE A 327 -19.34 -53.84 -37.86
CA PHE A 327 -18.07 -53.56 -38.55
C PHE A 327 -17.98 -52.11 -39.08
N VAL A 328 -19.04 -51.34 -38.97
CA VAL A 328 -19.07 -49.96 -39.47
C VAL A 328 -19.17 -49.00 -38.29
N SER A 329 -18.21 -48.08 -38.22
CA SER A 329 -18.25 -46.99 -37.27
C SER A 329 -19.00 -45.81 -37.84
N ASP A 330 -20.11 -45.40 -37.22
CA ASP A 330 -20.83 -44.19 -37.58
C ASP A 330 -20.03 -42.94 -37.11
N ALA A 331 -19.66 -42.11 -38.07
CA ALA A 331 -18.87 -40.91 -37.77
C ALA A 331 -19.72 -39.78 -37.17
N TYR A 332 -21.07 -39.81 -37.38
CA TYR A 332 -21.96 -38.68 -37.05
C TYR A 332 -22.96 -38.98 -35.93
N ASN A 333 -23.25 -40.26 -35.72
CA ASN A 333 -24.12 -40.67 -34.63
C ASN A 333 -23.41 -41.69 -33.76
N GLY A 334 -23.41 -41.46 -32.44
CA GLY A 334 -22.82 -42.41 -31.53
C GLY A 334 -22.54 -41.87 -30.15
N LEU A 335 -22.46 -42.81 -29.25
CA LEU A 335 -22.00 -42.60 -27.88
C LEU A 335 -20.67 -43.35 -27.72
N GLY A 336 -19.64 -42.66 -27.33
CA GLY A 336 -18.32 -43.27 -27.09
C GLY A 336 -17.79 -42.96 -25.70
N LEU A 337 -17.30 -43.98 -25.02
CA LEU A 337 -16.52 -43.85 -23.81
C LEU A 337 -15.18 -44.57 -24.01
N LYS A 338 -14.08 -43.88 -23.83
CA LYS A 338 -12.73 -44.41 -23.97
C LYS A 338 -11.94 -44.09 -22.74
N ALA A 339 -11.17 -45.02 -22.25
CA ALA A 339 -10.13 -44.80 -21.27
C ALA A 339 -8.80 -45.29 -21.81
N ALA A 340 -7.76 -44.57 -21.57
CA ALA A 340 -6.43 -44.88 -22.07
C ALA A 340 -5.35 -44.55 -21.05
N PHE A 341 -4.33 -45.37 -21.05
CA PHE A 341 -3.04 -45.05 -20.47
C PHE A 341 -2.10 -44.63 -21.60
N GLY A 342 -1.37 -43.55 -21.39
CA GLY A 342 -0.47 -43.02 -22.44
C GLY A 342 0.78 -42.35 -21.87
N LEU A 343 1.68 -42.06 -22.80
CA LEU A 343 2.88 -41.24 -22.55
C LEU A 343 2.82 -39.98 -23.38
N GLN A 344 2.94 -38.84 -22.74
CA GLN A 344 3.05 -37.56 -23.44
C GLN A 344 4.49 -37.06 -23.35
N TYR A 345 5.08 -36.79 -24.50
CA TYR A 345 6.43 -36.27 -24.61
C TYR A 345 6.51 -35.23 -25.72
N SER A 346 6.98 -34.03 -25.38
CA SER A 346 7.22 -32.97 -26.36
C SER A 346 8.65 -33.08 -26.90
N LEU A 347 8.80 -33.17 -28.23
CA LEU A 347 10.09 -33.22 -28.92
C LEU A 347 10.68 -31.83 -29.21
N ASP A 348 10.16 -30.76 -28.60
CA ASP A 348 10.73 -29.41 -28.65
C ASP A 348 12.04 -29.34 -27.83
N LEU A 349 13.12 -29.88 -28.39
CA LEU A 349 14.41 -30.00 -27.71
C LEU A 349 15.07 -28.63 -27.48
N SER A 350 14.98 -27.74 -28.48
CA SER A 350 15.59 -26.39 -28.40
C SER A 350 14.84 -25.49 -27.43
N GLY A 351 13.51 -25.46 -27.48
CA GLY A 351 12.69 -24.66 -26.57
C GLY A 351 12.77 -25.15 -25.13
N ARG A 352 12.80 -26.48 -24.92
CA ARG A 352 12.97 -27.05 -23.60
C ARG A 352 14.32 -26.66 -22.97
N GLU A 353 15.41 -26.82 -23.69
CA GLU A 353 16.73 -26.45 -23.17
C GLU A 353 16.85 -24.95 -22.90
N ALA A 354 16.20 -24.12 -23.74
CA ALA A 354 16.10 -22.68 -23.49
C ALA A 354 15.32 -22.37 -22.21
N ARG A 355 14.19 -23.07 -21.93
CA ARG A 355 13.45 -22.90 -20.67
C ARG A 355 14.27 -23.30 -19.45
N ILE A 356 14.99 -24.41 -19.50
CA ILE A 356 15.87 -24.86 -18.42
C ILE A 356 17.00 -23.84 -18.17
N ARG A 357 17.66 -23.37 -19.24
CA ARG A 357 18.72 -22.34 -19.12
C ARG A 357 18.17 -21.05 -18.52
N ARG A 358 16.98 -20.60 -18.94
CA ARG A 358 16.31 -19.42 -18.40
C ARG A 358 16.06 -19.58 -16.90
N ALA A 359 15.46 -20.70 -16.47
CA ALA A 359 15.20 -20.96 -15.05
C ALA A 359 16.49 -20.94 -14.22
N ARG A 360 17.60 -21.49 -14.75
CA ARG A 360 18.91 -21.45 -14.08
C ARG A 360 19.49 -20.03 -14.00
N ILE A 361 19.28 -19.21 -15.03
CA ILE A 361 19.71 -17.80 -15.01
C ILE A 361 18.90 -17.05 -13.94
N GLU A 362 17.57 -17.17 -13.94
CA GLU A 362 16.70 -16.53 -12.96
C GLU A 362 17.03 -16.94 -11.49
N TYR A 363 17.39 -18.20 -11.28
CA TYR A 363 17.88 -18.66 -9.97
C TYR A 363 19.20 -17.98 -9.59
N ARG A 364 20.17 -17.90 -10.50
CA ARG A 364 21.45 -17.21 -10.25
C ARG A 364 21.26 -15.72 -10.01
N GLU A 365 20.38 -15.06 -10.75
CA GLU A 365 20.02 -13.66 -10.51
C GLU A 365 19.46 -13.46 -9.11
N MET A 366 18.61 -14.36 -8.64
CA MET A 366 18.03 -14.25 -7.29
C MET A 366 19.08 -14.50 -6.20
N LEU A 367 20.05 -15.38 -6.42
CA LEU A 367 21.20 -15.54 -5.53
C LEU A 367 22.01 -14.24 -5.42
N ARG A 368 22.29 -13.57 -6.55
CA ARG A 368 22.97 -12.26 -6.55
C ARG A 368 22.17 -11.18 -5.87
N LYS A 369 20.86 -11.16 -6.07
CA LYS A 369 19.96 -10.24 -5.35
C LYS A 369 20.02 -10.45 -3.83
N ARG A 370 20.11 -11.71 -3.36
CA ARG A 370 20.29 -12.01 -1.93
C ARG A 370 21.62 -11.49 -1.38
N GLU A 371 22.72 -11.70 -2.12
CA GLU A 371 24.04 -11.18 -1.73
C GLU A 371 24.03 -9.65 -1.68
N TRP A 372 23.46 -9.03 -2.71
CA TRP A 372 23.33 -7.58 -2.77
C TRP A 372 22.45 -7.03 -1.62
N ALA A 373 21.33 -7.67 -1.32
CA ALA A 373 20.46 -7.27 -0.22
C ALA A 373 21.20 -7.32 1.14
N ARG A 374 22.01 -8.36 1.37
CA ARG A 374 22.83 -8.44 2.60
C ARG A 374 23.85 -7.31 2.70
N ALA A 375 24.55 -7.03 1.61
CA ALA A 375 25.54 -5.94 1.59
C ALA A 375 24.84 -4.57 1.79
N SER A 376 23.72 -4.33 1.12
CA SER A 376 22.94 -3.10 1.27
C SER A 376 22.39 -2.93 2.70
N ILE A 377 21.86 -3.98 3.31
CA ILE A 377 21.38 -3.96 4.69
C ILE A 377 22.51 -3.64 5.67
N ALA A 378 23.70 -4.21 5.49
CA ALA A 378 24.84 -3.89 6.34
C ALA A 378 25.19 -2.39 6.29
N LEU A 379 25.20 -1.80 5.08
CA LEU A 379 25.46 -0.39 4.88
C LEU A 379 24.31 0.49 5.43
N GLU A 380 23.03 0.09 5.22
CA GLU A 380 21.88 0.82 5.74
C GLU A 380 21.90 0.89 7.29
N VAL A 381 22.24 -0.23 7.95
CA VAL A 381 22.36 -0.28 9.42
C VAL A 381 23.49 0.63 9.89
N GLU A 382 24.64 0.60 9.23
CA GLU A 382 25.78 1.46 9.57
C GLU A 382 25.39 2.94 9.41
N LYS A 383 24.80 3.29 8.26
CA LYS A 383 24.32 4.66 8.01
C LYS A 383 23.31 5.12 9.06
N ALA A 384 22.28 4.33 9.35
CA ALA A 384 21.25 4.66 10.31
C ALA A 384 21.82 4.80 11.75
N TYR A 385 22.82 3.97 12.09
CA TYR A 385 23.52 4.08 13.36
C TYR A 385 24.29 5.40 13.50
N LEU A 386 25.06 5.76 12.46
CA LEU A 386 25.84 7.00 12.46
C LEU A 386 24.92 8.24 12.47
N GLU A 387 23.81 8.21 11.73
CA GLU A 387 22.81 9.27 11.72
C GLU A 387 22.12 9.41 13.10
N ALA A 388 21.85 8.30 13.78
CA ALA A 388 21.27 8.33 15.14
C ALA A 388 22.26 8.88 16.17
N ASP A 389 23.54 8.49 16.13
CA ASP A 389 24.59 9.03 17.00
C ASP A 389 24.81 10.53 16.74
N GLU A 390 24.86 10.96 15.49
CA GLU A 390 24.94 12.37 15.11
C GLU A 390 23.74 13.17 15.63
N ALA A 391 22.53 12.68 15.42
CA ALA A 391 21.30 13.35 15.84
C ALA A 391 21.19 13.46 17.38
N GLU A 392 21.64 12.44 18.13
CA GLU A 392 21.74 12.50 19.59
C GLU A 392 22.68 13.64 20.05
N ARG A 393 23.89 13.71 19.46
CA ARG A 393 24.86 14.77 19.77
C ARG A 393 24.35 16.14 19.38
N ASN A 394 23.74 16.29 18.22
CA ASN A 394 23.14 17.54 17.75
C ASN A 394 22.00 17.99 18.67
N SER A 395 21.17 17.09 19.18
CA SER A 395 20.12 17.37 20.15
C SER A 395 20.73 17.93 21.48
N ALA A 396 21.85 17.38 21.95
CA ALA A 396 22.56 17.89 23.12
C ALA A 396 23.15 19.29 22.88
N LEU A 397 23.73 19.55 21.71
CA LEU A 397 24.24 20.86 21.29
C LEU A 397 23.10 21.88 21.13
N GLY A 398 22.00 21.50 20.51
CA GLY A 398 20.81 22.34 20.37
C GLY A 398 20.25 22.81 21.71
N ARG A 399 20.24 21.93 22.72
CA ARG A 399 19.85 22.30 24.10
C ARG A 399 20.74 23.37 24.69
N ARG A 400 22.08 23.26 24.52
CA ARG A 400 23.05 24.25 24.97
C ARG A 400 22.88 25.58 24.25
N SER A 401 22.71 25.55 22.92
CA SER A 401 22.45 26.73 22.09
C SER A 401 21.19 27.47 22.55
N ARG A 402 20.09 26.74 22.78
CA ARG A 402 18.84 27.31 23.31
C ARG A 402 19.05 28.01 24.67
N SER A 403 19.78 27.37 25.58
CA SER A 403 20.10 27.97 26.89
C SER A 403 20.92 29.26 26.73
N ALA A 404 21.93 29.27 25.87
CA ALA A 404 22.75 30.44 25.60
C ALA A 404 21.94 31.58 24.96
N GLY A 405 21.09 31.26 23.97
CA GLY A 405 20.18 32.22 23.34
C GLY A 405 19.20 32.85 24.34
N SER A 406 18.65 32.04 25.26
CA SER A 406 17.78 32.53 26.32
C SER A 406 18.52 33.49 27.28
N ALA A 407 19.73 33.13 27.73
CA ALA A 407 20.53 33.97 28.57
C ALA A 407 20.90 35.29 27.88
N TRP A 408 21.29 35.25 26.61
CA TRP A 408 21.57 36.45 25.83
C TRP A 408 20.35 37.37 25.73
N LEU A 409 19.18 36.84 25.44
CA LEU A 409 17.96 37.64 25.36
C LEU A 409 17.63 38.31 26.70
N VAL A 410 17.69 37.57 27.82
CA VAL A 410 17.41 38.12 29.15
C VAL A 410 18.35 39.27 29.46
N GLN A 411 19.67 39.08 29.31
CA GLN A 411 20.67 40.12 29.58
C GLN A 411 20.52 41.34 28.67
N THR A 412 20.22 41.14 27.40
CA THR A 412 20.02 42.27 26.45
C THR A 412 18.74 43.02 26.78
N LYS A 413 17.68 42.33 27.18
CA LYS A 413 16.43 42.97 27.60
C LYS A 413 16.63 43.82 28.84
N ASP A 414 17.33 43.33 29.88
CA ASP A 414 17.62 44.09 31.11
C ASP A 414 18.43 45.34 30.79
N ARG A 415 19.45 45.25 29.92
CA ARG A 415 20.22 46.38 29.44
C ARG A 415 19.42 47.40 28.63
N TYR A 416 18.47 46.91 27.81
CA TYR A 416 17.56 47.76 27.05
C TYR A 416 16.60 48.52 27.97
N ASP A 417 16.05 47.85 28.98
CA ASP A 417 15.16 48.48 29.95
C ASP A 417 15.89 49.54 30.82
N LEU A 418 17.21 49.38 31.05
CA LEU A 418 18.07 50.36 31.67
C LEU A 418 18.53 51.49 30.71
N GLY A 419 18.18 51.43 29.43
CA GLY A 419 18.56 52.41 28.41
C GLY A 419 20.01 52.30 27.92
N VAL A 420 20.71 51.19 28.22
CA VAL A 420 22.13 50.96 27.84
C VAL A 420 22.24 50.22 26.49
N ALA A 421 21.29 49.32 26.15
CA ALA A 421 21.27 48.64 24.87
C ALA A 421 20.33 49.34 23.86
N SER A 422 20.65 49.24 22.60
CA SER A 422 19.83 49.79 21.51
C SER A 422 18.65 48.85 21.13
N THR A 423 17.65 49.41 20.44
CA THR A 423 16.54 48.62 19.83
C THR A 423 17.07 47.53 18.89
N ARG A 424 18.18 47.82 18.18
CA ARG A 424 18.86 46.86 17.31
C ARG A 424 19.38 45.67 18.09
N ASP A 425 20.06 45.88 19.17
CA ASP A 425 20.64 44.80 20.02
C ASP A 425 19.52 43.90 20.55
N LEU A 426 18.40 44.51 20.97
CA LEU A 426 17.23 43.76 21.43
C LEU A 426 16.61 42.91 20.35
N LEU A 427 16.39 43.43 19.14
CA LEU A 427 15.87 42.70 18.01
C LEU A 427 16.79 41.54 17.59
N GLU A 428 18.11 41.77 17.60
CA GLU A 428 19.12 40.76 17.29
C GLU A 428 19.07 39.60 18.34
N ALA A 429 18.96 39.93 19.62
CA ALA A 429 18.84 38.95 20.71
C ALA A 429 17.53 38.14 20.58
N TYR A 430 16.40 38.78 20.23
CA TYR A 430 15.14 38.08 19.95
C TYR A 430 15.25 37.11 18.77
N ALA A 431 15.84 37.58 17.66
CA ALA A 431 16.04 36.76 16.47
C ALA A 431 16.93 35.53 16.77
N ALA A 432 18.04 35.74 17.48
CA ALA A 432 18.96 34.70 17.90
C ALA A 432 18.30 33.67 18.84
N TYR A 433 17.51 34.14 19.81
CA TYR A 433 16.76 33.25 20.70
C TYR A 433 15.73 32.43 19.97
N SER A 434 14.88 33.06 19.14
CA SER A 434 13.87 32.35 18.34
C SER A 434 14.49 31.33 17.40
N LYS A 435 15.63 31.68 16.78
CA LYS A 435 16.38 30.76 15.93
C LYS A 435 16.92 29.58 16.74
N SER A 436 17.58 29.81 17.87
CA SER A 436 18.15 28.74 18.71
C SER A 436 17.08 27.82 19.28
N GLN A 437 15.88 28.33 19.53
CA GLN A 437 14.72 27.57 19.96
C GLN A 437 14.19 26.68 18.81
N SER A 438 14.04 27.24 17.61
CA SER A 438 13.62 26.49 16.42
C SER A 438 14.63 25.41 16.07
N ASP A 439 15.93 25.74 16.06
CA ASP A 439 17.01 24.79 15.79
C ASP A 439 16.99 23.63 16.81
N TYR A 440 16.75 23.91 18.09
CA TYR A 440 16.62 22.86 19.11
C TYR A 440 15.47 21.90 18.85
N TYR A 441 14.28 22.41 18.55
CA TYR A 441 13.15 21.51 18.24
C TYR A 441 13.37 20.73 16.95
N GLN A 442 14.03 21.33 15.95
CA GLN A 442 14.43 20.63 14.74
C GLN A 442 15.39 19.47 15.09
N THR A 443 16.42 19.69 15.92
CA THR A 443 17.34 18.61 16.32
C THR A 443 16.65 17.51 17.12
N LEU A 444 15.63 17.82 17.91
CA LEU A 444 14.80 16.80 18.56
C LEU A 444 14.05 15.96 17.56
N TYR A 445 13.41 16.59 16.59
CA TYR A 445 12.67 15.90 15.52
C TYR A 445 13.60 15.00 14.71
N ASP A 446 14.78 15.51 14.31
CA ASP A 446 15.77 14.75 13.56
C ASP A 446 16.24 13.52 14.35
N HIS A 447 16.42 13.67 15.67
CA HIS A 447 16.75 12.55 16.55
C HIS A 447 15.62 11.50 16.61
N TYR A 448 14.34 11.91 16.71
CA TYR A 448 13.20 11.00 16.63
C TYR A 448 13.20 10.21 15.34
N LEU A 449 13.44 10.88 14.20
CA LEU A 449 13.47 10.21 12.89
C LEU A 449 14.66 9.28 12.73
N ALA A 450 15.84 9.68 13.18
CA ALA A 450 17.04 8.87 13.09
C ALA A 450 16.92 7.57 13.93
N VAL A 451 16.37 7.65 15.14
CA VAL A 451 16.09 6.47 15.97
C VAL A 451 15.03 5.58 15.32
N ALA A 452 13.95 6.16 14.78
CA ALA A 452 12.91 5.38 14.09
C ALA A 452 13.46 4.67 12.86
N GLU A 453 14.31 5.34 12.07
CA GLU A 453 14.98 4.74 10.93
C GLU A 453 15.94 3.62 11.34
N LEU A 454 16.68 3.79 12.44
CA LEU A 454 17.52 2.72 12.99
C LEU A 454 16.68 1.50 13.40
N TYR A 455 15.54 1.69 14.08
CA TYR A 455 14.63 0.59 14.42
C TYR A 455 14.10 -0.12 13.19
N ARG A 456 13.70 0.63 12.16
CA ARG A 456 13.26 0.08 10.88
C ARG A 456 14.37 -0.73 10.21
N THR A 457 15.60 -0.20 10.14
CA THR A 457 16.72 -0.85 9.46
C THR A 457 17.22 -2.11 10.15
N ILE A 458 16.97 -2.26 11.43
CA ILE A 458 17.27 -3.50 12.16
C ILE A 458 16.08 -4.48 12.22
N GLY A 459 14.92 -4.12 11.66
CA GLY A 459 13.71 -4.96 11.69
C GLY A 459 13.01 -4.96 13.04
N ARG A 460 13.22 -3.91 13.86
CA ARG A 460 12.54 -3.74 15.16
C ARG A 460 11.32 -2.85 15.02
N PRO A 461 10.21 -3.16 15.70
CA PRO A 461 9.02 -2.34 15.63
C PRO A 461 9.23 -0.93 16.19
N ILE A 462 8.82 0.11 15.43
CA ILE A 462 8.99 1.52 15.80
C ILE A 462 8.20 1.89 17.07
N TRP A 463 7.10 1.21 17.38
CA TRP A 463 6.31 1.48 18.59
C TRP A 463 6.98 1.04 19.89
N GLU A 464 8.12 0.35 19.82
CA GLU A 464 8.94 0.01 20.99
C GLU A 464 9.92 1.12 21.39
N ILE A 465 10.04 2.20 20.59
CA ILE A 465 10.91 3.34 20.90
C ILE A 465 10.46 3.95 22.25
N GLY A 466 11.41 4.07 23.18
CA GLY A 466 11.17 4.64 24.51
C GLY A 466 10.50 3.71 25.52
N GLN A 467 10.14 2.47 25.17
CA GLN A 467 9.58 1.48 26.12
C GLN A 467 10.65 0.65 26.83
N SER A 468 11.88 0.64 26.34
CA SER A 468 12.98 -0.16 26.89
C SER A 468 13.41 0.21 28.32
N ASN A 469 12.89 1.32 28.89
CA ASN A 469 13.24 1.79 30.25
C ASN A 469 12.19 1.46 31.34
N THR A 470 11.11 0.70 31.03
CA THR A 470 10.09 0.37 32.04
C THR A 470 10.17 -1.06 32.56
N SER A 471 11.17 -1.83 32.15
CA SER A 471 11.39 -3.22 32.59
C SER A 471 12.80 -3.39 33.19
N ASN A 472 13.10 -2.63 34.24
CA ASN A 472 14.14 -2.94 35.23
C ASN A 472 13.64 -2.57 36.60
#